data_4952ed260c80b8690b9fcfae9cdfa550
#
_entry.id   4952ed260c80b8690b9fcfae9cdfa550
#
_cell.length_a   1.000
_cell.length_b   1.000
_cell.length_c   1.000
_cell.angle_alpha   90.00
_cell.angle_beta   90.00
_cell.angle_gamma   90.00
#
_symmetry.space_group_name_H-M   'P 1'
#
loop_
_entity.id
_entity.type
_entity.pdbx_description
1 polymer ?
#
loop_
_entity_poly.entity_id
_entity_poly.type
_entity_poly.pdbx_seq_one_letter_code
_entity_poly.pdbx_strand_id
1 'polypeptide(L)'
;MTLADHSPRCRFALSIVQQLRAAGFQALFAGGCVRDQLLGKTPKDYDVATSASPDQVMDLIGRHKTVPVGAAFGVVMVPGSHPSEGAVEVATFRSDGQYIDGRRPSSVRFCSPAEDAQRRDFTINGMFFDPLENQVLDYVGGQADLQQQVVRAIGDPVARFSEDKLRLLRAVRFTTTFRFRLEPATELAVRAACHQINQVSVERITQELRRMLAHPERAHACRLLLQTGLLYAILPELMNTAGTETQTSADLHARFHMLQHLQAESAEAAWAILLQPLLQPAAADQHNSLTTVDSLLKRLKMSNQEIAEITWLIAHRTALTGLPQQPLHFIKPLLAHPCSHLLLAVTEATHASQNSNSEDARFARNFLAAHSTAQLDPPPLISGNDVIARGIPPGPRIRTLLESIRNAQLDQLITTREEALQLLQQQIAR
;
A
#
# COMPACT_ATOMS: atom_id res chain seq x y z
N MET A 1 25.19 -17.68 14.03
CA MET A 1 23.74 -17.37 13.96
C MET A 1 23.04 -18.69 13.70
N THR A 2 22.13 -19.15 14.53
CA THR A 2 21.37 -20.37 14.26
C THR A 2 20.15 -20.01 13.44
N LEU A 3 19.81 -20.84 12.45
CA LEU A 3 18.56 -20.67 11.70
C LEU A 3 17.41 -20.75 12.72
N ALA A 4 16.89 -19.59 13.12
CA ALA A 4 15.88 -19.51 14.18
C ALA A 4 14.47 -19.75 13.65
N ASP A 5 14.28 -19.65 12.32
CA ASP A 5 12.99 -19.83 11.68
C ASP A 5 12.83 -21.28 11.19
N HIS A 6 11.79 -21.94 11.69
CA HIS A 6 11.39 -23.29 11.29
C HIS A 6 10.03 -23.29 10.55
N SER A 7 9.62 -22.14 10.00
CA SER A 7 8.40 -22.02 9.23
C SER A 7 8.38 -22.95 8.00
N PRO A 8 7.20 -23.32 7.48
CA PRO A 8 7.11 -24.08 6.23
C PRO A 8 7.86 -23.42 5.07
N ARG A 9 7.84 -22.09 4.98
CA ARG A 9 8.56 -21.31 3.97
C ARG A 9 10.08 -21.48 4.08
N CYS A 10 10.61 -21.34 5.29
CA CYS A 10 12.04 -21.53 5.53
C CYS A 10 12.48 -22.95 5.18
N ARG A 11 11.75 -23.97 5.64
CA ARG A 11 12.06 -25.37 5.33
C ARG A 11 12.02 -25.66 3.83
N PHE A 12 11.03 -25.09 3.12
CA PHE A 12 10.94 -25.23 1.67
C PHE A 12 12.14 -24.59 0.95
N ALA A 13 12.49 -23.34 1.29
CA ALA A 13 13.68 -22.69 0.73
C ALA A 13 14.98 -23.43 1.07
N LEU A 14 15.09 -23.97 2.30
CA LEU A 14 16.24 -24.79 2.71
C LEU A 14 16.33 -26.08 1.86
N SER A 15 15.21 -26.74 1.55
CA SER A 15 15.22 -27.93 0.71
C SER A 15 15.72 -27.65 -0.71
N ILE A 16 15.44 -26.46 -1.25
CA ILE A 16 15.97 -26.01 -2.56
C ILE A 16 17.49 -25.78 -2.45
N VAL A 17 17.96 -25.12 -1.39
CA VAL A 17 19.41 -24.95 -1.16
C VAL A 17 20.10 -26.30 -1.08
N GLN A 18 19.55 -27.27 -0.34
CA GLN A 18 20.10 -28.61 -0.22
C GLN A 18 20.20 -29.34 -1.56
N GLN A 19 19.16 -29.29 -2.39
CA GLN A 19 19.15 -29.88 -3.72
C GLN A 19 20.23 -29.26 -4.62
N LEU A 20 20.34 -27.93 -4.64
CA LEU A 20 21.34 -27.21 -5.43
C LEU A 20 22.78 -27.57 -4.97
N ARG A 21 23.01 -27.63 -3.67
CA ARG A 21 24.31 -27.95 -3.07
C ARG A 21 24.69 -29.42 -3.35
N ALA A 22 23.73 -30.33 -3.27
CA ALA A 22 23.95 -31.76 -3.62
C ALA A 22 24.32 -31.95 -5.09
N ALA A 23 23.84 -31.08 -5.98
CA ALA A 23 24.21 -31.04 -7.39
C ALA A 23 25.53 -30.29 -7.68
N GLY A 24 26.25 -29.84 -6.65
CA GLY A 24 27.55 -29.17 -6.78
C GLY A 24 27.49 -27.67 -7.00
N PHE A 25 26.32 -27.06 -6.92
CA PHE A 25 26.16 -25.60 -7.05
C PHE A 25 26.28 -24.91 -5.70
N GLN A 26 26.83 -23.70 -5.69
CA GLN A 26 26.68 -22.81 -4.54
C GLN A 26 25.24 -22.33 -4.45
N ALA A 27 24.64 -22.34 -3.26
CA ALA A 27 23.29 -21.84 -3.02
C ALA A 27 23.20 -21.24 -1.61
N LEU A 28 22.62 -20.04 -1.52
CA LEU A 28 22.59 -19.20 -0.32
C LEU A 28 21.21 -18.53 -0.21
N PHE A 29 20.75 -18.25 1.00
CA PHE A 29 19.69 -17.28 1.19
C PHE A 29 20.19 -15.87 0.90
N ALA A 30 19.34 -14.99 0.38
CA ALA A 30 19.78 -13.69 -0.12
C ALA A 30 18.83 -12.53 0.24
N GLY A 31 19.38 -11.35 0.45
CA GLY A 31 18.60 -10.12 0.49
C GLY A 31 17.73 -9.96 1.73
N GLY A 32 16.44 -9.75 1.52
CA GLY A 32 15.48 -9.39 2.57
C GLY A 32 15.39 -10.39 3.72
N CYS A 33 15.38 -11.69 3.42
CA CYS A 33 15.29 -12.72 4.44
C CYS A 33 16.52 -12.76 5.36
N VAL A 34 17.71 -12.49 4.83
CA VAL A 34 18.94 -12.44 5.63
C VAL A 34 18.90 -11.25 6.59
N ARG A 35 18.53 -10.07 6.10
CA ARG A 35 18.35 -8.87 6.92
C ARG A 35 17.32 -9.10 8.03
N ASP A 36 16.16 -9.65 7.69
CA ASP A 36 15.06 -9.82 8.65
C ASP A 36 15.45 -10.82 9.74
N GLN A 37 16.14 -11.91 9.40
CA GLN A 37 16.70 -12.86 10.39
C GLN A 37 17.74 -12.21 11.30
N LEU A 38 18.63 -11.38 10.76
CA LEU A 38 19.62 -10.64 11.55
C LEU A 38 18.98 -9.63 12.51
N LEU A 39 17.78 -9.12 12.15
CA LEU A 39 16.97 -8.27 13.03
C LEU A 39 16.08 -9.06 14.01
N GLY A 40 16.17 -10.40 14.03
CA GLY A 40 15.32 -11.25 14.87
C GLY A 40 13.85 -11.29 14.44
N LYS A 41 13.57 -10.94 13.18
CA LYS A 41 12.22 -10.97 12.59
C LYS A 41 12.06 -12.23 11.74
N THR A 42 10.87 -12.79 11.71
CA THR A 42 10.53 -13.86 10.77
C THR A 42 10.36 -13.29 9.36
N PRO A 43 11.16 -13.74 8.37
CA PRO A 43 11.02 -13.31 6.99
C PRO A 43 9.64 -13.66 6.41
N LYS A 44 9.10 -12.75 5.60
CA LYS A 44 7.86 -13.02 4.87
C LYS A 44 8.08 -13.97 3.69
N ASP A 45 9.20 -13.80 2.99
CA ASP A 45 9.58 -14.56 1.81
C ASP A 45 11.07 -14.93 1.89
N TYR A 46 11.45 -16.03 1.25
CA TYR A 46 12.83 -16.49 1.18
C TYR A 46 13.28 -16.48 -0.27
N ASP A 47 14.38 -15.79 -0.56
CA ASP A 47 15.03 -15.78 -1.85
C ASP A 47 16.31 -16.63 -1.78
N VAL A 48 16.56 -17.43 -2.81
CA VAL A 48 17.77 -18.23 -2.95
C VAL A 48 18.61 -17.67 -4.09
N ALA A 49 19.89 -17.41 -3.81
CA ALA A 49 20.86 -17.06 -4.84
C ALA A 49 21.82 -18.22 -5.06
N THR A 50 22.11 -18.56 -6.34
CA THR A 50 22.89 -19.76 -6.70
C THR A 50 23.86 -19.51 -7.85
N SER A 51 24.90 -20.39 -7.96
CA SER A 51 25.76 -20.45 -9.13
C SER A 51 25.16 -21.22 -10.31
N ALA A 52 24.04 -21.93 -10.11
CA ALA A 52 23.34 -22.65 -11.17
C ALA A 52 22.68 -21.66 -12.14
N SER A 53 22.75 -21.91 -13.44
CA SER A 53 21.99 -21.15 -14.44
C SER A 53 20.49 -21.46 -14.33
N PRO A 54 19.60 -20.60 -14.89
CA PRO A 54 18.16 -20.86 -14.89
C PRO A 54 17.77 -22.24 -15.43
N ASP A 55 18.39 -22.67 -16.52
CA ASP A 55 18.15 -24.00 -17.11
C ASP A 55 18.57 -25.13 -16.17
N GLN A 56 19.72 -25.01 -15.53
CA GLN A 56 20.20 -25.98 -14.53
C GLN A 56 19.27 -26.04 -13.31
N VAL A 57 18.75 -24.92 -12.86
CA VAL A 57 17.74 -24.85 -11.77
C VAL A 57 16.46 -25.57 -12.19
N MET A 58 15.96 -25.30 -13.41
CA MET A 58 14.75 -25.95 -13.94
C MET A 58 14.91 -27.44 -14.16
N ASP A 59 16.07 -27.89 -14.66
CA ASP A 59 16.35 -29.31 -14.89
C ASP A 59 16.48 -30.07 -13.57
N LEU A 60 17.11 -29.46 -12.56
CA LEU A 60 17.31 -30.09 -11.25
C LEU A 60 16.01 -30.23 -10.45
N ILE A 61 15.21 -29.14 -10.38
CA ILE A 61 13.98 -29.09 -9.58
C ILE A 61 12.80 -29.71 -10.32
N GLY A 62 12.86 -29.70 -11.66
CA GLY A 62 11.84 -30.18 -12.58
C GLY A 62 11.12 -29.01 -13.27
N ARG A 63 11.15 -29.00 -14.61
CA ARG A 63 10.57 -27.90 -15.43
C ARG A 63 9.09 -27.72 -15.20
N HIS A 64 8.34 -28.74 -14.81
CA HIS A 64 6.92 -28.69 -14.49
C HIS A 64 6.64 -28.11 -13.09
N LYS A 65 7.65 -28.00 -12.23
CA LYS A 65 7.58 -27.41 -10.87
C LYS A 65 8.16 -25.99 -10.80
N THR A 66 8.58 -25.45 -11.93
CA THR A 66 9.27 -24.17 -12.00
C THR A 66 8.59 -23.23 -13.00
N VAL A 67 8.63 -21.93 -12.72
CA VAL A 67 8.08 -20.88 -13.60
C VAL A 67 9.21 -19.93 -13.99
N PRO A 68 9.55 -19.82 -15.29
CA PRO A 68 10.64 -18.95 -15.75
C PRO A 68 10.22 -17.48 -15.81
N VAL A 69 9.85 -16.87 -14.67
CA VAL A 69 9.33 -15.50 -14.58
C VAL A 69 10.33 -14.44 -15.04
N GLY A 70 11.61 -14.74 -14.96
CA GLY A 70 12.71 -13.84 -15.35
C GLY A 70 13.94 -14.59 -15.80
N ALA A 71 13.80 -15.72 -16.51
CA ALA A 71 14.93 -16.57 -16.90
C ALA A 71 16.00 -15.82 -17.73
N ALA A 72 15.58 -14.88 -18.61
CA ALA A 72 16.49 -14.01 -19.34
C ALA A 72 17.36 -13.11 -18.43
N PHE A 73 16.90 -12.90 -17.17
CA PHE A 73 17.61 -12.13 -16.16
C PHE A 73 18.11 -13.02 -15.00
N GLY A 74 18.15 -14.33 -15.20
CA GLY A 74 18.69 -15.25 -14.21
C GLY A 74 17.74 -15.64 -13.06
N VAL A 75 16.41 -15.45 -13.17
CA VAL A 75 15.47 -15.73 -12.10
C VAL A 75 14.46 -16.81 -12.50
N VAL A 76 14.29 -17.81 -11.63
CA VAL A 76 13.29 -18.88 -11.74
C VAL A 76 12.48 -18.88 -10.45
N MET A 77 11.15 -18.93 -10.57
CA MET A 77 10.26 -19.10 -9.42
C MET A 77 9.95 -20.58 -9.20
N VAL A 78 10.05 -21.02 -7.97
CA VAL A 78 9.70 -22.38 -7.53
C VAL A 78 8.50 -22.27 -6.59
N PRO A 79 7.28 -22.57 -7.07
CA PRO A 79 6.09 -22.62 -6.21
C PRO A 79 6.18 -23.80 -5.23
N GLY A 80 5.79 -23.59 -3.99
CA GLY A 80 5.64 -24.64 -3.01
C GLY A 80 4.47 -25.57 -3.34
N SER A 81 4.54 -26.80 -2.85
CA SER A 81 3.47 -27.78 -3.01
C SER A 81 2.25 -27.49 -2.14
N HIS A 82 2.41 -26.68 -1.09
CA HIS A 82 1.36 -26.28 -0.17
C HIS A 82 1.32 -24.75 -0.02
N PRO A 83 0.14 -24.11 0.14
CA PRO A 83 0.03 -22.66 0.28
C PRO A 83 0.88 -22.06 1.41
N SER A 84 1.13 -22.81 2.50
CA SER A 84 1.96 -22.37 3.62
C SER A 84 3.46 -22.26 3.28
N GLU A 85 3.92 -22.92 2.21
CA GLU A 85 5.31 -22.87 1.74
C GLU A 85 5.57 -21.63 0.88
N GLY A 86 4.51 -21.09 0.24
CA GLY A 86 4.63 -19.96 -0.67
C GLY A 86 5.37 -20.30 -1.95
N ALA A 87 6.10 -19.33 -2.49
CA ALA A 87 7.00 -19.53 -3.63
C ALA A 87 8.39 -19.00 -3.28
N VAL A 88 9.44 -19.63 -3.83
CA VAL A 88 10.84 -19.22 -3.66
C VAL A 88 11.37 -18.70 -4.99
N GLU A 89 11.92 -17.48 -4.98
CA GLU A 89 12.67 -16.96 -6.12
C GLU A 89 14.10 -17.52 -6.06
N VAL A 90 14.52 -18.24 -7.09
CA VAL A 90 15.88 -18.75 -7.25
C VAL A 90 16.58 -17.92 -8.31
N ALA A 91 17.55 -17.10 -7.88
CA ALA A 91 18.28 -16.18 -8.74
C ALA A 91 19.72 -16.68 -8.96
N THR A 92 20.18 -16.74 -10.20
CA THR A 92 21.59 -16.98 -10.51
C THR A 92 22.42 -15.77 -10.10
N PHE A 93 23.57 -15.96 -9.44
CA PHE A 93 24.52 -14.87 -9.15
C PHE A 93 24.89 -14.18 -10.46
N ARG A 94 24.71 -12.87 -10.51
CA ARG A 94 24.96 -12.11 -11.74
C ARG A 94 25.57 -10.74 -11.46
N SER A 95 26.34 -10.25 -12.42
CA SER A 95 26.66 -8.85 -12.60
C SER A 95 25.79 -8.28 -13.73
N ASP A 96 25.30 -7.08 -13.53
CA ASP A 96 24.46 -6.41 -14.51
C ASP A 96 25.34 -5.59 -15.47
N GLY A 97 25.05 -5.67 -16.78
CA GLY A 97 25.65 -4.79 -17.79
C GLY A 97 25.10 -3.36 -17.69
N GLN A 98 25.35 -2.55 -18.73
CA GLN A 98 24.83 -1.19 -18.74
C GLN A 98 23.31 -1.13 -18.69
N TYR A 99 22.76 -0.20 -17.90
CA TYR A 99 21.33 0.06 -17.84
C TYR A 99 20.98 1.12 -18.91
N ILE A 100 20.17 0.75 -19.90
CA ILE A 100 19.78 1.63 -21.00
C ILE A 100 18.49 2.38 -20.64
N ASP A 101 17.53 1.71 -20.00
CA ASP A 101 16.19 2.22 -19.70
C ASP A 101 16.02 2.61 -18.22
N GLY A 102 17.10 2.63 -17.42
CA GLY A 102 17.05 2.90 -15.97
C GLY A 102 16.31 1.85 -15.17
N ARG A 103 16.15 0.61 -15.69
CA ARG A 103 15.48 -0.52 -15.00
C ARG A 103 16.14 -1.86 -15.28
N ARG A 104 16.39 -2.17 -16.56
CA ARG A 104 16.88 -3.46 -16.98
C ARG A 104 18.29 -3.33 -17.53
N PRO A 105 19.22 -4.18 -17.08
CA PRO A 105 20.52 -4.21 -17.71
C PRO A 105 20.38 -4.73 -19.14
N SER A 106 21.20 -4.20 -20.04
CA SER A 106 21.27 -4.64 -21.45
C SER A 106 21.73 -6.10 -21.59
N SER A 107 22.49 -6.57 -20.62
CA SER A 107 22.98 -7.95 -20.54
C SER A 107 23.23 -8.33 -19.07
N VAL A 108 23.24 -9.60 -18.79
CA VAL A 108 23.65 -10.17 -17.50
C VAL A 108 24.80 -11.14 -17.72
N ARG A 109 25.76 -11.12 -16.81
CA ARG A 109 26.86 -12.09 -16.78
C ARG A 109 26.81 -12.83 -15.45
N PHE A 110 26.82 -14.13 -15.47
CA PHE A 110 26.90 -14.92 -14.27
C PHE A 110 28.26 -14.76 -13.59
N CYS A 111 28.27 -14.63 -12.28
CA CYS A 111 29.42 -14.18 -11.53
C CYS A 111 29.50 -14.80 -10.13
N SER A 112 30.40 -14.31 -9.29
CA SER A 112 30.53 -14.71 -7.88
C SER A 112 29.47 -14.05 -7.00
N PRO A 113 29.22 -14.60 -5.77
CA PRO A 113 28.35 -13.93 -4.78
C PRO A 113 28.82 -12.52 -4.43
N ALA A 114 30.13 -12.27 -4.38
CA ALA A 114 30.69 -10.97 -4.07
C ALA A 114 30.33 -9.92 -5.14
N GLU A 115 30.39 -10.28 -6.41
CA GLU A 115 29.99 -9.40 -7.52
C GLU A 115 28.47 -9.19 -7.55
N ASP A 116 27.66 -10.24 -7.25
CA ASP A 116 26.19 -10.11 -7.14
C ASP A 116 25.78 -9.17 -5.99
N ALA A 117 26.52 -9.21 -4.85
CA ALA A 117 26.29 -8.28 -3.75
C ALA A 117 26.44 -6.81 -4.19
N GLN A 118 27.47 -6.51 -4.99
CA GLN A 118 27.81 -5.16 -5.43
C GLN A 118 26.74 -4.51 -6.32
N ARG A 119 25.91 -5.26 -7.03
CA ARG A 119 24.83 -4.69 -7.87
C ARG A 119 23.53 -4.43 -7.11
N ARG A 120 23.40 -4.88 -5.87
CA ARG A 120 22.19 -4.71 -5.07
C ARG A 120 22.01 -3.24 -4.66
N ASP A 121 20.85 -2.92 -4.08
CA ASP A 121 20.47 -1.53 -3.78
C ASP A 121 21.18 -0.98 -2.52
N PHE A 122 20.98 -1.62 -1.38
CA PHE A 122 21.49 -1.16 -0.08
C PHE A 122 22.27 -2.25 0.62
N THR A 123 23.26 -1.84 1.42
CA THR A 123 24.15 -2.74 2.16
C THR A 123 23.39 -3.76 2.99
N ILE A 124 22.34 -3.34 3.69
CA ILE A 124 21.48 -4.20 4.52
C ILE A 124 20.71 -5.27 3.71
N ASN A 125 20.62 -5.14 2.39
CA ASN A 125 19.99 -6.10 1.49
C ASN A 125 21.02 -6.84 0.61
N GLY A 126 22.31 -6.50 0.74
CA GLY A 126 23.40 -7.06 -0.04
C GLY A 126 24.06 -8.30 0.57
N MET A 127 23.55 -8.77 1.68
CA MET A 127 24.10 -9.92 2.40
C MET A 127 23.52 -11.23 1.92
N PHE A 128 24.29 -12.31 2.11
CA PHE A 128 23.88 -13.70 1.94
C PHE A 128 24.02 -14.46 3.24
N PHE A 129 23.31 -15.59 3.31
CA PHE A 129 23.40 -16.52 4.42
C PHE A 129 23.50 -17.95 3.91
N ASP A 130 24.54 -18.68 4.31
CA ASP A 130 24.64 -20.10 4.08
C ASP A 130 23.89 -20.86 5.19
N PRO A 131 22.73 -21.43 4.90
CA PRO A 131 21.93 -22.10 5.94
C PRO A 131 22.50 -23.47 6.34
N LEU A 132 23.42 -24.05 5.57
CA LEU A 132 24.06 -25.33 5.89
C LEU A 132 25.28 -25.13 6.77
N GLU A 133 26.10 -24.12 6.49
CA GLU A 133 27.28 -23.74 7.27
C GLU A 133 26.92 -22.76 8.41
N ASN A 134 25.68 -22.29 8.45
CA ASN A 134 25.19 -21.31 9.42
C ASN A 134 26.04 -20.01 9.45
N GLN A 135 26.45 -19.53 8.28
CA GLN A 135 27.36 -18.40 8.10
C GLN A 135 26.74 -17.27 7.29
N VAL A 136 26.88 -16.02 7.79
CA VAL A 136 26.56 -14.81 7.01
C VAL A 136 27.76 -14.45 6.15
N LEU A 137 27.52 -14.26 4.85
CA LEU A 137 28.49 -13.78 3.88
C LEU A 137 28.17 -12.32 3.56
N ASP A 138 28.98 -11.41 4.04
CA ASP A 138 28.82 -9.96 3.90
C ASP A 138 29.99 -9.36 3.13
N TYR A 139 29.74 -8.97 1.89
CA TYR A 139 30.74 -8.36 0.98
C TYR A 139 30.60 -6.84 0.86
N VAL A 140 29.61 -6.24 1.56
CA VAL A 140 29.23 -4.84 1.36
C VAL A 140 29.11 -4.04 2.67
N GLY A 141 29.40 -4.66 3.82
CA GLY A 141 29.30 -4.02 5.13
C GLY A 141 27.88 -3.94 5.69
N GLY A 142 26.98 -4.79 5.21
CA GLY A 142 25.58 -4.78 5.60
C GLY A 142 25.32 -5.10 7.07
N GLN A 143 26.13 -5.98 7.70
CA GLN A 143 26.01 -6.29 9.13
C GLN A 143 26.33 -5.06 10.01
N ALA A 144 27.38 -4.32 9.64
CA ALA A 144 27.75 -3.10 10.37
C ALA A 144 26.68 -2.01 10.25
N ASP A 145 26.15 -1.78 9.03
CA ASP A 145 25.09 -0.81 8.81
C ASP A 145 23.79 -1.25 9.49
N LEU A 146 23.49 -2.54 9.55
CA LEU A 146 22.33 -3.07 10.26
C LEU A 146 22.42 -2.81 11.78
N GLN A 147 23.61 -3.04 12.38
CA GLN A 147 23.87 -2.75 13.80
C GLN A 147 23.81 -1.25 14.11
N GLN A 148 24.29 -0.41 13.17
CA GLN A 148 24.24 1.05 13.30
C GLN A 148 22.88 1.65 12.92
N GLN A 149 21.93 0.82 12.44
CA GLN A 149 20.64 1.25 11.98
C GLN A 149 20.72 2.27 10.83
N VAL A 150 21.52 1.98 9.81
CA VAL A 150 21.78 2.84 8.66
C VAL A 150 21.28 2.20 7.37
N VAL A 151 20.62 2.97 6.51
CA VAL A 151 20.35 2.64 5.12
C VAL A 151 21.39 3.35 4.24
N ARG A 152 22.28 2.57 3.65
CA ARG A 152 23.38 3.04 2.78
C ARG A 152 23.30 2.36 1.43
N ALA A 153 23.42 3.14 0.35
CA ALA A 153 23.58 2.58 -0.99
C ALA A 153 24.91 1.82 -1.12
N ILE A 154 24.92 0.72 -1.86
CA ILE A 154 26.15 -0.05 -2.11
C ILE A 154 27.02 0.70 -3.13
N GLY A 155 28.27 0.95 -2.80
CA GLY A 155 29.22 1.67 -3.67
C GLY A 155 28.91 3.17 -3.76
N ASP A 156 29.01 3.74 -4.96
CA ASP A 156 28.67 5.15 -5.21
C ASP A 156 27.14 5.33 -5.33
N PRO A 157 26.49 6.11 -4.45
CA PRO A 157 25.04 6.33 -4.48
C PRO A 157 24.56 6.94 -5.80
N VAL A 158 25.34 7.86 -6.42
CA VAL A 158 24.94 8.52 -7.67
C VAL A 158 24.90 7.50 -8.81
N ALA A 159 25.93 6.70 -8.95
CA ALA A 159 25.97 5.60 -9.92
C ALA A 159 24.83 4.61 -9.67
N ARG A 160 24.61 4.24 -8.41
CA ARG A 160 23.59 3.27 -8.00
C ARG A 160 22.16 3.73 -8.33
N PHE A 161 21.85 5.01 -8.14
CA PHE A 161 20.55 5.57 -8.49
C PHE A 161 20.41 5.82 -9.99
N SER A 162 21.53 5.99 -10.72
CA SER A 162 21.47 6.08 -12.19
C SER A 162 21.05 4.77 -12.86
N GLU A 163 21.34 3.62 -12.26
CA GLU A 163 20.99 2.28 -12.77
C GLU A 163 19.48 2.00 -12.66
N ASP A 164 18.88 2.22 -11.48
CA ASP A 164 17.43 2.08 -11.26
C ASP A 164 16.93 3.21 -10.35
N LYS A 165 16.20 4.15 -10.94
CA LYS A 165 15.65 5.33 -10.26
C LYS A 165 14.64 4.96 -9.16
N LEU A 166 14.02 3.76 -9.21
CA LEU A 166 13.14 3.31 -8.13
C LEU A 166 13.88 3.19 -6.79
N ARG A 167 15.20 2.99 -6.81
CA ARG A 167 16.02 2.94 -5.59
C ARG A 167 15.92 4.22 -4.77
N LEU A 168 15.59 5.37 -5.39
CA LEU A 168 15.30 6.64 -4.69
C LEU A 168 14.12 6.46 -3.70
N LEU A 169 13.00 5.89 -4.15
CA LEU A 169 11.86 5.60 -3.27
C LEU A 169 12.14 4.47 -2.29
N ARG A 170 12.88 3.46 -2.72
CA ARG A 170 13.28 2.34 -1.85
C ARG A 170 14.17 2.81 -0.70
N ALA A 171 15.04 3.83 -0.91
CA ALA A 171 15.82 4.46 0.15
C ALA A 171 14.90 5.01 1.26
N VAL A 172 13.91 5.81 0.88
CA VAL A 172 12.91 6.34 1.81
C VAL A 172 12.16 5.21 2.51
N ARG A 173 11.65 4.24 1.74
CA ARG A 173 10.87 3.13 2.30
C ARG A 173 11.65 2.30 3.31
N PHE A 174 12.88 1.90 3.02
CA PHE A 174 13.66 1.11 3.97
C PHE A 174 14.03 1.91 5.21
N THR A 175 14.44 3.19 5.05
CA THR A 175 14.71 4.10 6.17
C THR A 175 13.52 4.15 7.13
N THR A 176 12.32 4.33 6.61
CA THR A 176 11.12 4.47 7.44
C THR A 176 10.59 3.14 7.95
N THR A 177 10.55 2.08 7.14
CA THR A 177 10.09 0.74 7.55
C THR A 177 10.91 0.17 8.70
N PHE A 178 12.22 0.40 8.71
CA PHE A 178 13.10 -0.10 9.75
C PHE A 178 13.37 0.92 10.86
N ARG A 179 12.91 2.16 10.73
CA ARG A 179 13.25 3.30 11.61
C ARG A 179 14.75 3.53 11.68
N PHE A 180 15.43 3.33 10.56
CA PHE A 180 16.85 3.58 10.42
C PHE A 180 17.10 5.02 9.97
N ARG A 181 18.33 5.49 10.09
CA ARG A 181 18.76 6.77 9.47
C ARG A 181 19.20 6.52 8.03
N LEU A 182 18.92 7.47 7.15
CA LEU A 182 19.48 7.49 5.81
C LEU A 182 20.93 8.00 5.90
N GLU A 183 21.86 7.28 5.28
CA GLU A 183 23.26 7.68 5.25
C GLU A 183 23.42 9.02 4.49
N PRO A 184 24.23 9.99 4.99
CA PRO A 184 24.25 11.35 4.43
C PRO A 184 24.59 11.44 2.92
N ALA A 185 25.57 10.68 2.42
CA ALA A 185 25.91 10.69 1.01
C ALA A 185 24.77 10.07 0.16
N THR A 186 24.14 9.02 0.68
CA THR A 186 22.95 8.42 0.05
C THR A 186 21.79 9.41 0.01
N GLU A 187 21.54 10.17 1.09
CA GLU A 187 20.49 11.19 1.14
C GLU A 187 20.76 12.33 0.14
N LEU A 188 21.98 12.83 0.08
CA LEU A 188 22.37 13.85 -0.87
C LEU A 188 22.16 13.40 -2.32
N ALA A 189 22.50 12.16 -2.64
CA ALA A 189 22.27 11.60 -3.97
C ALA A 189 20.77 11.44 -4.29
N VAL A 190 19.93 11.05 -3.29
CA VAL A 190 18.46 11.02 -3.46
C VAL A 190 17.94 12.41 -3.78
N ARG A 191 18.34 13.44 -3.02
CA ARG A 191 17.92 14.84 -3.25
C ARG A 191 18.33 15.34 -4.63
N ALA A 192 19.56 15.08 -5.05
CA ALA A 192 20.08 15.52 -6.35
C ALA A 192 19.35 14.86 -7.53
N ALA A 193 18.90 13.61 -7.37
CA ALA A 193 18.28 12.83 -8.44
C ALA A 193 16.74 12.76 -8.33
N CYS A 194 16.09 13.42 -7.35
CA CYS A 194 14.67 13.26 -7.06
C CYS A 194 13.75 13.47 -8.28
N HIS A 195 14.07 14.44 -9.15
CA HIS A 195 13.31 14.74 -10.38
C HIS A 195 13.35 13.60 -11.41
N GLN A 196 14.37 12.72 -11.34
CA GLN A 196 14.52 11.58 -12.25
C GLN A 196 13.55 10.45 -11.94
N ILE A 197 12.83 10.49 -10.81
CA ILE A 197 11.84 9.50 -10.46
C ILE A 197 10.74 9.35 -11.52
N ASN A 198 10.46 10.40 -12.28
CA ASN A 198 9.50 10.41 -13.38
C ASN A 198 9.89 9.51 -14.57
N GLN A 199 11.14 9.01 -14.62
CA GLN A 199 11.57 8.00 -15.59
C GLN A 199 11.15 6.58 -15.19
N VAL A 200 10.69 6.37 -13.95
CA VAL A 200 10.19 5.09 -13.48
C VAL A 200 8.72 4.93 -13.87
N SER A 201 8.32 3.70 -14.21
CA SER A 201 6.91 3.44 -14.51
C SER A 201 6.03 3.76 -13.28
N VAL A 202 4.89 4.37 -13.56
CA VAL A 202 3.97 4.87 -12.53
C VAL A 202 3.49 3.74 -11.61
N GLU A 203 3.29 2.55 -12.15
CA GLU A 203 2.88 1.37 -11.36
C GLU A 203 3.90 1.02 -10.28
N ARG A 204 5.21 1.08 -10.61
CA ARG A 204 6.28 0.83 -9.63
C ARG A 204 6.32 1.91 -8.54
N ILE A 205 6.17 3.17 -8.94
CA ILE A 205 6.09 4.30 -8.00
C ILE A 205 4.91 4.11 -7.06
N THR A 206 3.72 3.86 -7.60
CA THR A 206 2.49 3.67 -6.83
C THR A 206 2.60 2.49 -5.86
N GLN A 207 3.24 1.40 -6.28
CA GLN A 207 3.46 0.24 -5.42
C GLN A 207 4.37 0.56 -4.22
N GLU A 208 5.45 1.34 -4.40
CA GLU A 208 6.31 1.78 -3.30
C GLU A 208 5.57 2.76 -2.37
N LEU A 209 4.81 3.71 -2.92
CA LEU A 209 3.99 4.63 -2.13
C LEU A 209 2.92 3.88 -1.32
N ARG A 210 2.25 2.89 -1.91
CA ARG A 210 1.26 2.05 -1.22
C ARG A 210 1.89 1.34 -0.03
N ARG A 211 3.07 0.73 -0.20
CA ARG A 211 3.80 0.08 0.90
C ARG A 211 4.16 1.05 2.02
N MET A 212 4.56 2.27 1.68
CA MET A 212 4.89 3.30 2.67
C MET A 212 3.64 3.80 3.40
N LEU A 213 2.55 4.08 2.67
CA LEU A 213 1.32 4.64 3.24
C LEU A 213 0.51 3.62 4.07
N ALA A 214 0.59 2.33 3.74
CA ALA A 214 0.01 1.27 4.57
C ALA A 214 0.83 1.01 5.85
N HIS A 215 2.11 1.41 5.91
CA HIS A 215 2.99 1.14 7.05
C HIS A 215 2.70 2.08 8.24
N PRO A 216 2.84 1.65 9.50
CA PRO A 216 2.72 2.53 10.67
C PRO A 216 3.59 3.79 10.62
N GLU A 217 4.81 3.69 10.05
CA GLU A 217 5.74 4.83 9.90
C GLU A 217 5.44 5.74 8.70
N ARG A 218 4.22 5.72 8.17
CA ARG A 218 3.79 6.50 7.00
C ARG A 218 4.03 8.00 7.11
N ALA A 219 3.83 8.55 8.30
CA ALA A 219 4.08 9.97 8.57
C ALA A 219 5.56 10.32 8.42
N HIS A 220 6.45 9.45 8.89
CA HIS A 220 7.90 9.61 8.71
C HIS A 220 8.28 9.47 7.23
N ALA A 221 7.67 8.51 6.52
CA ALA A 221 7.88 8.34 5.08
C ALA A 221 7.49 9.61 4.30
N CYS A 222 6.32 10.19 4.57
CA CYS A 222 5.87 11.42 3.93
C CYS A 222 6.79 12.61 4.23
N ARG A 223 7.26 12.76 5.48
CA ARG A 223 8.25 13.80 5.83
C ARG A 223 9.57 13.61 5.05
N LEU A 224 10.07 12.39 4.97
CA LEU A 224 11.32 12.11 4.25
C LEU A 224 11.15 12.27 2.73
N LEU A 225 10.00 11.88 2.16
CA LEU A 225 9.66 12.18 0.76
C LEU A 225 9.65 13.69 0.48
N LEU A 226 9.11 14.50 1.40
CA LEU A 226 9.11 15.95 1.29
C LEU A 226 10.54 16.50 1.38
N GLN A 227 11.30 16.10 2.39
CA GLN A 227 12.68 16.56 2.63
C GLN A 227 13.64 16.22 1.47
N THR A 228 13.41 15.10 0.80
CA THR A 228 14.21 14.67 -0.36
C THR A 228 13.73 15.24 -1.69
N GLY A 229 12.62 15.97 -1.72
CA GLY A 229 12.01 16.51 -2.95
C GLY A 229 11.19 15.48 -3.76
N LEU A 230 11.21 14.21 -3.36
CA LEU A 230 10.48 13.15 -4.07
C LEU A 230 8.96 13.33 -4.02
N LEU A 231 8.42 13.90 -2.92
CA LEU A 231 6.99 14.13 -2.81
C LEU A 231 6.46 15.01 -3.94
N TYR A 232 7.11 16.14 -4.17
CA TYR A 232 6.71 17.08 -5.22
C TYR A 232 7.05 16.60 -6.63
N ALA A 233 8.12 15.84 -6.79
CA ALA A 233 8.44 15.23 -8.07
C ALA A 233 7.34 14.24 -8.51
N ILE A 234 6.70 13.53 -7.58
CA ILE A 234 5.67 12.54 -7.86
C ILE A 234 4.26 13.16 -7.86
N LEU A 235 4.00 14.09 -6.95
CA LEU A 235 2.70 14.71 -6.68
C LEU A 235 2.81 16.25 -6.78
N PRO A 236 3.11 16.80 -7.97
CA PRO A 236 3.23 18.25 -8.17
C PRO A 236 1.91 18.98 -7.88
N GLU A 237 0.77 18.29 -7.93
CA GLU A 237 -0.54 18.84 -7.61
C GLU A 237 -0.61 19.35 -6.17
N LEU A 238 0.17 18.78 -5.25
CA LEU A 238 0.22 19.22 -3.86
C LEU A 238 0.89 20.60 -3.68
N MET A 239 1.62 21.08 -4.67
CA MET A 239 2.21 22.44 -4.68
C MET A 239 1.22 23.50 -5.16
N ASN A 240 0.23 23.12 -5.98
CA ASN A 240 -0.69 24.05 -6.62
C ASN A 240 -1.95 24.33 -5.78
N THR A 241 -1.94 23.98 -4.50
CA THR A 241 -3.00 24.35 -3.58
C THR A 241 -2.97 25.87 -3.36
N ALA A 242 -4.13 26.52 -3.48
CA ALA A 242 -4.25 27.97 -3.44
C ALA A 242 -3.70 28.57 -2.12
N GLY A 243 -2.43 28.97 -2.13
CA GLY A 243 -1.73 29.52 -0.98
C GLY A 243 -0.27 29.83 -1.26
N THR A 244 0.40 30.53 -0.34
CA THR A 244 1.84 30.71 -0.38
C THR A 244 2.57 29.38 -0.11
N GLU A 245 3.83 29.24 -0.55
CA GLU A 245 4.66 28.05 -0.26
C GLU A 245 4.69 27.71 1.24
N THR A 246 4.71 28.74 2.09
CA THR A 246 4.69 28.59 3.56
C THR A 246 3.37 27.95 4.04
N GLN A 247 2.25 28.32 3.45
CA GLN A 247 0.92 27.79 3.82
C GLN A 247 0.78 26.34 3.34
N THR A 248 1.21 26.03 2.13
CA THR A 248 1.25 24.67 1.59
C THR A 248 2.10 23.75 2.46
N SER A 249 3.27 24.22 2.93
CA SER A 249 4.14 23.46 3.82
C SER A 249 3.48 23.21 5.19
N ALA A 250 2.84 24.22 5.80
CA ALA A 250 2.13 24.06 7.08
C ALA A 250 0.99 23.04 6.97
N ASP A 251 0.23 23.12 5.89
CA ASP A 251 -0.86 22.19 5.61
C ASP A 251 -0.37 20.73 5.44
N LEU A 252 0.74 20.50 4.76
CA LEU A 252 1.34 19.17 4.63
C LEU A 252 1.80 18.64 5.99
N HIS A 253 2.44 19.47 6.82
CA HIS A 253 2.87 19.06 8.16
C HIS A 253 1.69 18.68 9.06
N ALA A 254 0.57 19.41 8.99
CA ALA A 254 -0.66 19.07 9.72
C ALA A 254 -1.18 17.68 9.29
N ARG A 255 -1.13 17.34 7.99
CA ARG A 255 -1.53 16.00 7.50
C ARG A 255 -0.56 14.91 7.90
N PHE A 256 0.74 15.18 7.89
CA PHE A 256 1.71 14.21 8.40
C PHE A 256 1.48 13.95 9.90
N HIS A 257 0.99 14.94 10.62
CA HIS A 257 0.55 14.75 12.00
C HIS A 257 -0.71 13.88 12.10
N MET A 258 -1.72 14.10 11.24
CA MET A 258 -2.88 13.20 11.15
C MET A 258 -2.46 11.77 10.79
N LEU A 259 -1.58 11.59 9.79
CA LEU A 259 -1.06 10.27 9.40
C LEU A 259 -0.34 9.53 10.54
N GLN A 260 0.28 10.26 11.46
CA GLN A 260 0.93 9.69 12.63
C GLN A 260 -0.07 9.06 13.60
N HIS A 261 -1.28 9.62 13.69
CA HIS A 261 -2.36 9.14 14.54
C HIS A 261 -3.27 8.10 13.88
N LEU A 262 -3.13 7.87 12.55
CA LEU A 262 -3.95 6.89 11.84
C LEU A 262 -3.57 5.46 12.25
N GLN A 263 -4.47 4.78 12.95
CA GLN A 263 -4.24 3.41 13.44
C GLN A 263 -4.48 2.34 12.37
N ALA A 264 -5.31 2.63 11.35
CA ALA A 264 -5.57 1.68 10.27
C ALA A 264 -4.34 1.45 9.38
N GLU A 265 -3.99 0.20 9.11
CA GLU A 265 -2.95 -0.18 8.14
C GLU A 265 -3.51 -0.16 6.71
N SER A 266 -4.12 0.96 6.31
CA SER A 266 -4.72 1.18 5.00
C SER A 266 -4.00 2.30 4.26
N ALA A 267 -3.59 2.00 3.03
CA ALA A 267 -3.05 3.00 2.11
C ALA A 267 -4.16 3.97 1.65
N GLU A 268 -5.39 3.50 1.46
CA GLU A 268 -6.55 4.28 1.01
C GLU A 268 -6.90 5.36 2.02
N ALA A 269 -6.96 5.02 3.32
CA ALA A 269 -7.17 5.98 4.40
C ALA A 269 -6.03 7.02 4.47
N ALA A 270 -4.78 6.57 4.30
CA ALA A 270 -3.62 7.46 4.27
C ALA A 270 -3.63 8.38 3.04
N TRP A 271 -4.00 7.88 1.86
CA TRP A 271 -4.21 8.69 0.67
C TRP A 271 -5.32 9.73 0.88
N ALA A 272 -6.45 9.33 1.48
CA ALA A 272 -7.54 10.25 1.77
C ALA A 272 -7.08 11.43 2.64
N ILE A 273 -6.26 11.19 3.68
CA ILE A 273 -5.67 12.25 4.50
C ILE A 273 -4.70 13.12 3.68
N LEU A 274 -3.81 12.50 2.90
CA LEU A 274 -2.75 13.21 2.17
C LEU A 274 -3.33 14.13 1.08
N LEU A 275 -4.43 13.72 0.42
CA LEU A 275 -5.03 14.43 -0.71
C LEU A 275 -6.13 15.43 -0.32
N GLN A 276 -6.50 15.54 0.95
CA GLN A 276 -7.48 16.53 1.42
C GLN A 276 -7.25 17.97 0.96
N PRO A 277 -5.99 18.50 0.76
CA PRO A 277 -5.76 19.87 0.33
C PRO A 277 -6.20 20.19 -1.08
N LEU A 278 -6.27 19.18 -1.91
CA LEU A 278 -6.75 19.38 -3.27
C LEU A 278 -8.24 19.74 -3.31
N LEU A 279 -8.92 19.65 -2.15
CA LEU A 279 -10.27 20.17 -1.94
C LEU A 279 -10.18 21.61 -1.47
N GLN A 280 -10.37 22.58 -2.35
CA GLN A 280 -10.39 23.98 -1.98
C GLN A 280 -11.51 24.27 -0.98
N PRO A 281 -11.24 25.08 0.08
CA PRO A 281 -12.27 25.44 1.08
C PRO A 281 -13.33 26.40 0.55
N ALA A 282 -13.14 27.01 -0.61
CA ALA A 282 -14.08 27.94 -1.19
C ALA A 282 -15.25 27.21 -1.85
N ALA A 283 -16.38 27.31 -1.25
CA ALA A 283 -17.76 27.02 -1.54
C ALA A 283 -18.28 26.84 -2.99
N ALA A 284 -17.45 26.86 -4.01
CA ALA A 284 -17.94 26.88 -5.38
C ALA A 284 -17.94 25.52 -6.09
N ASP A 285 -17.05 24.55 -5.77
CA ASP A 285 -16.99 23.32 -6.58
C ASP A 285 -16.35 22.12 -5.89
N GLN A 286 -17.08 21.47 -4.97
CA GLN A 286 -16.67 20.12 -4.49
C GLN A 286 -16.56 19.13 -5.65
N HIS A 287 -17.34 19.33 -6.70
CA HIS A 287 -17.32 18.48 -7.90
C HIS A 287 -15.99 18.61 -8.66
N ASN A 288 -15.47 19.83 -8.86
CA ASN A 288 -14.18 20.07 -9.53
C ASN A 288 -13.01 19.54 -8.71
N SER A 289 -13.08 19.62 -7.39
CA SER A 289 -12.03 19.14 -6.49
C SER A 289 -11.93 17.61 -6.50
N LEU A 290 -13.05 16.90 -6.50
CA LEU A 290 -13.08 15.44 -6.59
C LEU A 290 -12.62 14.95 -7.97
N THR A 291 -12.92 15.68 -9.06
CA THR A 291 -12.40 15.38 -10.40
C THR A 291 -10.88 15.53 -10.48
N THR A 292 -10.29 16.48 -9.77
CA THR A 292 -8.83 16.64 -9.68
C THR A 292 -8.20 15.44 -8.95
N VAL A 293 -8.78 15.00 -7.82
CA VAL A 293 -8.31 13.81 -7.10
C VAL A 293 -8.45 12.56 -7.96
N ASP A 294 -9.61 12.34 -8.60
CA ASP A 294 -9.85 11.21 -9.48
C ASP A 294 -8.82 11.16 -10.63
N SER A 295 -8.55 12.30 -11.27
CA SER A 295 -7.56 12.41 -12.33
C SER A 295 -6.14 12.08 -11.86
N LEU A 296 -5.75 12.53 -10.65
CA LEU A 296 -4.48 12.20 -10.03
C LEU A 296 -4.36 10.70 -9.75
N LEU A 297 -5.38 10.08 -9.16
CA LEU A 297 -5.37 8.66 -8.83
C LEU A 297 -5.32 7.79 -10.10
N LYS A 298 -6.01 8.20 -11.17
CA LYS A 298 -5.91 7.59 -12.51
C LYS A 298 -4.52 7.73 -13.10
N ARG A 299 -3.89 8.92 -12.98
CA ARG A 299 -2.49 9.15 -13.39
C ARG A 299 -1.55 8.21 -12.65
N LEU A 300 -1.81 7.93 -11.37
CA LEU A 300 -1.08 6.95 -10.55
C LEU A 300 -1.46 5.49 -10.88
N LYS A 301 -2.33 5.26 -11.86
CA LYS A 301 -2.78 3.93 -12.30
C LYS A 301 -3.29 3.05 -11.15
N MET A 302 -4.01 3.66 -10.22
CA MET A 302 -4.73 2.93 -9.19
C MET A 302 -5.93 2.17 -9.77
N SER A 303 -6.33 1.09 -9.11
CA SER A 303 -7.52 0.34 -9.51
C SER A 303 -8.78 1.17 -9.29
N ASN A 304 -9.85 0.85 -10.04
CA ASN A 304 -11.14 1.52 -9.88
C ASN A 304 -11.68 1.40 -8.44
N GLN A 305 -11.42 0.29 -7.78
CA GLN A 305 -11.82 0.08 -6.38
C GLN A 305 -11.08 1.05 -5.46
N GLU A 306 -9.75 1.14 -5.54
CA GLU A 306 -8.96 2.08 -4.73
C GLU A 306 -9.39 3.53 -4.96
N ILE A 307 -9.64 3.91 -6.22
CA ILE A 307 -10.12 5.24 -6.57
C ILE A 307 -11.49 5.51 -5.91
N ALA A 308 -12.41 4.55 -6.00
CA ALA A 308 -13.75 4.69 -5.39
C ALA A 308 -13.66 4.81 -3.87
N GLU A 309 -12.84 4.01 -3.20
CA GLU A 309 -12.65 4.04 -1.74
C GLU A 309 -12.04 5.38 -1.28
N ILE A 310 -10.95 5.83 -1.92
CA ILE A 310 -10.29 7.10 -1.58
C ILE A 310 -11.22 8.28 -1.81
N THR A 311 -11.90 8.35 -2.96
CA THR A 311 -12.82 9.45 -3.27
C THR A 311 -14.03 9.44 -2.36
N TRP A 312 -14.54 8.27 -1.97
CA TRP A 312 -15.61 8.16 -0.99
C TRP A 312 -15.18 8.69 0.38
N LEU A 313 -14.01 8.28 0.87
CA LEU A 313 -13.46 8.76 2.15
C LEU A 313 -13.30 10.29 2.16
N ILE A 314 -12.78 10.85 1.07
CA ILE A 314 -12.60 12.28 0.92
C ILE A 314 -13.95 13.03 0.90
N ALA A 315 -14.93 12.51 0.14
CA ALA A 315 -16.26 13.10 0.05
C ALA A 315 -17.01 13.09 1.39
N HIS A 316 -16.81 12.06 2.20
CA HIS A 316 -17.49 11.87 3.48
C HIS A 316 -16.66 12.28 4.71
N ARG A 317 -15.53 12.98 4.53
CA ARG A 317 -14.61 13.33 5.62
C ARG A 317 -15.22 14.04 6.83
N THR A 318 -16.34 14.74 6.62
CA THR A 318 -17.09 15.45 7.68
C THR A 318 -18.43 14.78 8.01
N ALA A 319 -18.74 13.64 7.40
CA ALA A 319 -20.06 13.02 7.53
C ALA A 319 -20.34 12.47 8.94
N LEU A 320 -19.31 12.23 9.75
CA LEU A 320 -19.48 11.85 11.15
C LEU A 320 -19.75 13.04 12.08
N THR A 321 -19.54 14.28 11.63
CA THR A 321 -19.78 15.47 12.46
C THR A 321 -21.29 15.64 12.71
N GLY A 322 -21.67 15.71 13.98
CA GLY A 322 -23.07 15.82 14.40
C GLY A 322 -23.90 14.55 14.13
N LEU A 323 -23.24 13.39 13.93
CA LEU A 323 -23.92 12.15 13.62
C LEU A 323 -25.00 11.72 14.63
N PRO A 324 -24.82 11.89 15.96
CA PRO A 324 -25.86 11.53 16.93
C PRO A 324 -27.19 12.27 16.76
N GLN A 325 -27.19 13.43 16.12
CA GLN A 325 -28.37 14.26 15.87
C GLN A 325 -29.04 13.94 14.54
N GLN A 326 -28.42 13.11 13.71
CA GLN A 326 -28.95 12.72 12.40
C GLN A 326 -30.00 11.60 12.51
N PRO A 327 -31.00 11.54 11.61
CA PRO A 327 -31.96 10.46 11.56
C PRO A 327 -31.29 9.13 11.15
N LEU A 328 -31.92 8.01 11.52
CA LEU A 328 -31.36 6.67 11.23
C LEU A 328 -31.22 6.39 9.76
N HIS A 329 -32.08 6.96 8.91
CA HIS A 329 -31.95 6.81 7.45
C HIS A 329 -30.70 7.48 6.87
N PHE A 330 -30.05 8.39 7.59
CA PHE A 330 -28.72 8.94 7.26
C PHE A 330 -27.60 8.12 7.89
N ILE A 331 -27.72 7.78 9.19
CA ILE A 331 -26.70 7.07 9.96
C ILE A 331 -26.45 5.68 9.39
N LYS A 332 -27.52 4.91 9.16
CA LYS A 332 -27.41 3.49 8.78
C LYS A 332 -26.70 3.27 7.43
N PRO A 333 -27.08 3.95 6.31
CA PRO A 333 -26.37 3.77 5.04
C PRO A 333 -24.91 4.23 5.09
N LEU A 334 -24.60 5.31 5.81
CA LEU A 334 -23.24 5.80 6.00
C LEU A 334 -22.37 4.75 6.71
N LEU A 335 -22.89 4.17 7.80
CA LEU A 335 -22.17 3.18 8.60
C LEU A 335 -22.21 1.77 8.00
N ALA A 336 -23.18 1.46 7.15
CA ALA A 336 -23.23 0.21 6.38
C ALA A 336 -22.20 0.16 5.24
N HIS A 337 -21.68 1.31 4.82
CA HIS A 337 -20.72 1.37 3.72
C HIS A 337 -19.43 0.62 4.07
N PRO A 338 -18.84 -0.18 3.15
CA PRO A 338 -17.62 -0.96 3.41
C PRO A 338 -16.44 -0.13 3.95
N CYS A 339 -16.32 1.14 3.55
CA CYS A 339 -15.28 2.05 4.00
C CYS A 339 -15.61 2.78 5.32
N SER A 340 -16.73 2.50 5.98
CA SER A 340 -17.14 3.21 7.21
C SER A 340 -16.12 3.10 8.34
N HIS A 341 -15.47 1.94 8.48
CA HIS A 341 -14.41 1.72 9.46
C HIS A 341 -13.15 2.55 9.15
N LEU A 342 -12.83 2.78 7.87
CA LEU A 342 -11.73 3.65 7.46
C LEU A 342 -12.09 5.13 7.67
N LEU A 343 -13.34 5.52 7.41
CA LEU A 343 -13.83 6.87 7.69
C LEU A 343 -13.73 7.18 9.19
N LEU A 344 -14.12 6.22 10.04
CA LEU A 344 -13.97 6.33 11.48
C LEU A 344 -12.51 6.53 11.88
N ALA A 345 -11.59 5.69 11.35
CA ALA A 345 -10.16 5.79 11.63
C ALA A 345 -9.56 7.15 11.19
N VAL A 346 -9.96 7.67 10.02
CA VAL A 346 -9.54 8.99 9.53
C VAL A 346 -10.06 10.11 10.43
N THR A 347 -11.32 10.03 10.85
CA THR A 347 -11.91 11.02 11.76
C THR A 347 -11.21 11.03 13.13
N GLU A 348 -10.95 9.85 13.69
CA GLU A 348 -10.22 9.71 14.96
C GLU A 348 -8.79 10.24 14.86
N ALA A 349 -8.09 9.94 13.77
CA ALA A 349 -6.74 10.47 13.51
C ALA A 349 -6.74 12.00 13.41
N THR A 350 -7.77 12.57 12.78
CA THR A 350 -7.95 14.03 12.68
C THR A 350 -8.12 14.65 14.06
N HIS A 351 -9.03 14.14 14.88
CA HIS A 351 -9.26 14.65 16.23
C HIS A 351 -8.05 14.46 17.15
N ALA A 352 -7.40 13.27 17.09
CA ALA A 352 -6.19 13.01 17.87
C ALA A 352 -5.04 13.97 17.52
N SER A 353 -4.90 14.33 16.24
CA SER A 353 -3.90 15.31 15.80
C SER A 353 -4.15 16.71 16.34
N GLN A 354 -5.38 17.03 16.70
CA GLN A 354 -5.81 18.30 17.27
C GLN A 354 -5.93 18.26 18.82
N ASN A 355 -5.48 17.17 19.44
CA ASN A 355 -5.64 16.91 20.89
C ASN A 355 -7.11 17.03 21.35
N SER A 356 -8.06 16.66 20.49
CA SER A 356 -9.49 16.67 20.76
C SER A 356 -10.06 15.25 20.72
N ASN A 357 -11.16 15.03 21.43
CA ASN A 357 -11.93 13.80 21.38
C ASN A 357 -13.17 14.02 20.52
N SER A 358 -13.45 13.13 19.60
CA SER A 358 -14.71 13.14 18.85
C SER A 358 -15.75 12.29 19.55
N GLU A 359 -16.77 12.96 20.13
CA GLU A 359 -17.97 12.24 20.64
C GLU A 359 -18.72 11.55 19.50
N ASP A 360 -18.74 12.18 18.33
CA ASP A 360 -19.37 11.66 17.12
C ASP A 360 -18.68 10.38 16.65
N ALA A 361 -17.35 10.31 16.63
CA ALA A 361 -16.62 9.10 16.30
C ALA A 361 -16.85 7.98 17.33
N ARG A 362 -16.93 8.33 18.63
CA ARG A 362 -17.27 7.38 19.68
C ARG A 362 -18.68 6.82 19.50
N PHE A 363 -19.64 7.69 19.18
CA PHE A 363 -21.01 7.27 18.86
C PHE A 363 -21.03 6.30 17.67
N ALA A 364 -20.37 6.66 16.55
CA ALA A 364 -20.30 5.83 15.35
C ALA A 364 -19.70 4.45 15.65
N ARG A 365 -18.62 4.40 16.44
CA ARG A 365 -18.00 3.12 16.87
C ARG A 365 -18.96 2.26 17.67
N ASN A 366 -19.64 2.84 18.67
CA ASN A 366 -20.60 2.14 19.49
C ASN A 366 -21.79 1.66 18.68
N PHE A 367 -22.27 2.48 17.74
CA PHE A 367 -23.36 2.15 16.84
C PHE A 367 -22.99 0.95 15.93
N LEU A 368 -21.81 0.96 15.35
CA LEU A 368 -21.28 -0.17 14.56
C LEU A 368 -21.14 -1.45 15.38
N ALA A 369 -20.68 -1.34 16.62
CA ALA A 369 -20.55 -2.49 17.51
C ALA A 369 -21.91 -3.09 17.96
N ALA A 370 -22.95 -2.24 18.02
CA ALA A 370 -24.28 -2.64 18.48
C ALA A 370 -25.18 -3.18 17.35
N HIS A 371 -24.84 -2.97 16.07
CA HIS A 371 -25.71 -3.32 14.95
C HIS A 371 -24.97 -4.21 13.95
N SER A 372 -25.58 -5.30 13.55
CA SER A 372 -25.10 -6.16 12.45
C SER A 372 -25.28 -5.45 11.10
N THR A 373 -24.54 -5.90 10.09
CA THR A 373 -24.68 -5.39 8.71
C THR A 373 -26.12 -5.48 8.20
N ALA A 374 -26.84 -6.57 8.53
CA ALA A 374 -28.24 -6.74 8.16
C ALA A 374 -29.20 -5.75 8.88
N GLN A 375 -28.83 -5.24 10.04
CA GLN A 375 -29.59 -4.19 10.75
C GLN A 375 -29.28 -2.79 10.24
N LEU A 376 -28.05 -2.58 9.74
CA LEU A 376 -27.63 -1.32 9.12
C LEU A 376 -28.22 -1.16 7.72
N ASP A 377 -28.22 -2.23 6.93
CA ASP A 377 -28.75 -2.24 5.57
C ASP A 377 -29.71 -3.42 5.35
N PRO A 378 -30.91 -3.39 5.99
CA PRO A 378 -31.93 -4.41 5.78
C PRO A 378 -32.41 -4.40 4.33
N PRO A 379 -32.87 -5.52 3.75
CA PRO A 379 -33.44 -5.55 2.40
C PRO A 379 -34.61 -4.57 2.27
N PRO A 380 -34.74 -3.87 1.10
CA PRO A 380 -35.88 -2.99 0.85
C PRO A 380 -37.21 -3.74 0.97
N LEU A 381 -38.21 -3.14 1.64
CA LEU A 381 -39.54 -3.73 1.82
C LEU A 381 -40.35 -3.79 0.52
N ILE A 382 -40.11 -2.85 -0.40
CA ILE A 382 -40.77 -2.78 -1.72
C ILE A 382 -39.74 -2.47 -2.81
N SER A 383 -40.12 -2.79 -4.04
CA SER A 383 -39.34 -2.61 -5.27
C SER A 383 -39.99 -1.62 -6.23
N GLY A 384 -39.29 -1.26 -7.32
CA GLY A 384 -39.84 -0.45 -8.40
C GLY A 384 -41.07 -1.08 -9.05
N ASN A 385 -41.14 -2.41 -9.12
CA ASN A 385 -42.30 -3.11 -9.68
C ASN A 385 -43.55 -2.90 -8.82
N ASP A 386 -43.42 -2.80 -7.50
CA ASP A 386 -44.53 -2.51 -6.59
C ASP A 386 -45.13 -1.11 -6.82
N VAL A 387 -44.26 -0.16 -7.18
CA VAL A 387 -44.66 1.23 -7.52
C VAL A 387 -45.35 1.29 -8.89
N ILE A 388 -44.79 0.58 -9.88
CA ILE A 388 -45.40 0.49 -11.24
C ILE A 388 -46.77 -0.19 -11.19
N ALA A 389 -46.93 -1.26 -10.41
CA ALA A 389 -48.19 -1.96 -10.25
C ALA A 389 -49.31 -1.07 -9.66
N ARG A 390 -48.98 0.10 -9.07
CA ARG A 390 -49.91 1.12 -8.59
C ARG A 390 -50.15 2.26 -9.54
N GLY A 391 -49.77 2.09 -10.81
CA GLY A 391 -50.08 3.03 -11.88
C GLY A 391 -49.08 4.19 -12.03
N ILE A 392 -47.93 4.14 -11.37
CA ILE A 392 -46.88 5.16 -11.57
C ILE A 392 -46.03 4.76 -12.78
N PRO A 393 -45.96 5.60 -13.83
CA PRO A 393 -45.14 5.29 -14.99
C PRO A 393 -43.65 5.30 -14.67
N PRO A 394 -42.81 4.52 -15.40
CA PRO A 394 -41.38 4.55 -15.27
C PRO A 394 -40.83 5.98 -15.40
N GLY A 395 -40.02 6.38 -14.41
CA GLY A 395 -39.44 7.74 -14.39
C GLY A 395 -38.89 8.15 -13.01
N PRO A 396 -38.41 9.39 -12.88
CA PRO A 396 -37.80 9.89 -11.67
C PRO A 396 -38.68 9.79 -10.40
N ARG A 397 -40.02 9.89 -10.58
CA ARG A 397 -40.98 9.79 -9.46
C ARG A 397 -40.91 8.46 -8.73
N ILE A 398 -40.63 7.34 -9.44
CA ILE A 398 -40.45 6.03 -8.80
C ILE A 398 -39.27 6.08 -7.80
N ARG A 399 -38.16 6.68 -8.20
CA ARG A 399 -36.97 6.81 -7.35
C ARG A 399 -37.29 7.60 -6.10
N THR A 400 -37.92 8.75 -6.22
CA THR A 400 -38.28 9.60 -5.08
C THR A 400 -39.21 8.87 -4.10
N LEU A 401 -40.22 8.12 -4.60
CA LEU A 401 -41.13 7.34 -3.78
C LEU A 401 -40.36 6.20 -3.05
N LEU A 402 -39.54 5.46 -3.76
CA LEU A 402 -38.73 4.38 -3.15
C LEU A 402 -37.75 4.91 -2.09
N GLU A 403 -37.10 6.04 -2.34
CA GLU A 403 -36.21 6.70 -1.37
C GLU A 403 -36.97 7.10 -0.11
N SER A 404 -38.18 7.69 -0.25
CA SER A 404 -39.02 8.06 0.90
C SER A 404 -39.46 6.85 1.71
N ILE A 405 -39.91 5.77 1.05
CA ILE A 405 -40.28 4.51 1.72
C ILE A 405 -39.05 3.87 2.40
N ARG A 406 -37.92 3.88 1.71
CA ARG A 406 -36.65 3.37 2.26
C ARG A 406 -36.23 4.14 3.51
N ASN A 407 -36.33 5.47 3.50
CA ASN A 407 -36.01 6.31 4.66
C ASN A 407 -36.94 5.97 5.84
N ALA A 408 -38.23 5.81 5.62
CA ALA A 408 -39.18 5.41 6.66
C ALA A 408 -38.86 4.02 7.24
N GLN A 409 -38.42 3.06 6.41
CA GLN A 409 -37.95 1.75 6.85
C GLN A 409 -36.70 1.86 7.71
N LEU A 410 -35.69 2.63 7.28
CA LEU A 410 -34.43 2.81 8.01
C LEU A 410 -34.63 3.53 9.34
N ASP A 411 -35.60 4.47 9.40
CA ASP A 411 -36.03 5.15 10.61
C ASP A 411 -36.94 4.29 11.51
N GLN A 412 -37.22 3.04 11.10
CA GLN A 412 -38.07 2.10 11.82
C GLN A 412 -39.52 2.56 12.01
N LEU A 413 -39.98 3.49 11.15
CA LEU A 413 -41.38 3.93 11.14
C LEU A 413 -42.29 2.88 10.47
N ILE A 414 -41.72 2.06 9.60
CA ILE A 414 -42.36 0.90 8.95
C ILE A 414 -41.42 -0.28 9.01
N THR A 415 -41.95 -1.49 9.23
CA THR A 415 -41.16 -2.70 9.41
C THR A 415 -41.62 -3.86 8.51
N THR A 416 -42.83 -3.76 7.96
CA THR A 416 -43.43 -4.77 7.11
C THR A 416 -43.69 -4.25 5.69
N ARG A 417 -43.83 -5.19 4.76
CA ARG A 417 -44.17 -4.86 3.37
C ARG A 417 -45.57 -4.22 3.25
N GLU A 418 -46.51 -4.66 4.07
CA GLU A 418 -47.88 -4.14 4.12
C GLU A 418 -47.88 -2.67 4.51
N GLU A 419 -47.14 -2.30 5.57
CA GLU A 419 -46.98 -0.90 6.03
C GLU A 419 -46.31 -0.06 4.94
N ALA A 420 -45.29 -0.58 4.27
CA ALA A 420 -44.61 0.11 3.16
C ALA A 420 -45.57 0.38 1.97
N LEU A 421 -46.43 -0.59 1.65
CA LEU A 421 -47.42 -0.44 0.57
C LEU A 421 -48.55 0.54 0.95
N GLN A 422 -48.94 0.60 2.22
CA GLN A 422 -49.92 1.59 2.71
C GLN A 422 -49.32 3.01 2.66
N LEU A 423 -48.09 3.20 3.10
CA LEU A 423 -47.39 4.48 3.04
C LEU A 423 -47.21 4.95 1.57
N LEU A 424 -46.85 4.02 0.67
CA LEU A 424 -46.74 4.31 -0.75
C LEU A 424 -48.09 4.82 -1.32
N GLN A 425 -49.22 4.18 -0.96
CA GLN A 425 -50.51 4.59 -1.42
C GLN A 425 -50.90 5.99 -0.92
N GLN A 426 -50.60 6.33 0.31
CA GLN A 426 -50.80 7.68 0.86
C GLN A 426 -49.97 8.74 0.12
N GLN A 427 -48.73 8.41 -0.28
CA GLN A 427 -47.85 9.35 -1.00
C GLN A 427 -48.24 9.52 -2.48
N ILE A 428 -48.89 8.51 -3.10
CA ILE A 428 -49.39 8.61 -4.46
C ILE A 428 -50.69 9.46 -4.51
N ALA A 429 -51.49 9.42 -3.45
CA ALA A 429 -52.76 10.16 -3.35
C ALA A 429 -52.57 11.65 -3.04
N ARG A 430 -51.40 12.06 -2.61
CA ARG A 430 -50.97 13.46 -2.42
C ARG A 430 -50.37 14.02 -3.72
#